data_dcc70633d8262386786ea3e4f125a149
#
_entry.id   dcc70633d8262386786ea3e4f125a149
#
_cell.length_a   1.000
_cell.length_b   1.000
_cell.length_c   1.000
_cell.angle_alpha   90.00
_cell.angle_beta   90.00
_cell.angle_gamma   90.00
#
_symmetry.space_group_name_H-M   'P 1'
#
loop_
_entity.id
_entity.type
_entity.pdbx_description
1 polymer ?
#
loop_
_entity_poly.entity_id
_entity_poly.type
_entity_poly.pdbx_seq_one_letter_code
_entity_poly.pdbx_strand_id
1 'polypeptide(L)'
;MYKNWHDIEFPVHLPDHVDHTKVLWEPTQTKKKQAELDTLFDDKGDLKILIMNVEAFSTSKGLDFAHRFLNIFLGKALIGIDESTTIKNPTAKRTKNILTIGNLASYRRILTGSPVTKSPLDLYSQCEFLDPYHLGHESYYSFRARYANMMKRNFGGRQVQLVTSYRRLDELADKLEKFSYRVLKEDCLDLPPKVFTTRTVEMTPEQQEKYYTMKRAAVAEHDGKIMSSATALTTLLRLHQITCGTFKADDDTLIHLKNNRLTALMDCLEETEGKVIIWATYREDIKKIVESLKKAYGEASTVEYHGGVDATLRQDHIAQFQDVKGPTRYFVG
;
A
#
# COMPACT_ATOMS: atom_id res chain seq x y z
N MET A 1 1.60 4.42 -8.13
CA MET A 1 1.77 5.67 -7.37
C MET A 1 2.78 6.61 -8.02
N TYR A 2 4.11 6.36 -8.03
CA TYR A 2 5.10 7.29 -8.61
C TYR A 2 4.92 7.55 -10.12
N LYS A 3 4.44 6.56 -10.91
CA LYS A 3 4.06 6.78 -12.32
C LYS A 3 2.85 7.71 -12.46
N ASN A 4 1.92 7.68 -11.52
CA ASN A 4 0.76 8.59 -11.49
C ASN A 4 1.21 10.05 -11.43
N TRP A 5 2.18 10.36 -10.59
CA TRP A 5 2.79 11.70 -10.55
C TRP A 5 3.39 12.10 -11.90
N HIS A 6 4.09 11.16 -12.56
CA HIS A 6 4.70 11.44 -13.86
C HIS A 6 3.67 11.61 -14.98
N ASP A 7 2.69 10.71 -15.06
CA ASP A 7 1.84 10.58 -16.24
C ASP A 7 0.54 11.39 -16.12
N ILE A 8 0.09 11.71 -14.89
CA ILE A 8 -1.21 12.35 -14.63
C ILE A 8 -1.04 13.66 -13.85
N GLU A 9 -0.49 13.61 -12.63
CA GLU A 9 -0.55 14.76 -11.71
C GLU A 9 0.24 15.97 -12.22
N PHE A 10 1.49 15.77 -12.61
CA PHE A 10 2.28 16.88 -13.16
C PHE A 10 1.74 17.44 -14.47
N PRO A 11 1.29 16.62 -15.45
CA PRO A 11 0.64 17.15 -16.65
C PRO A 11 -0.62 17.98 -16.39
N VAL A 12 -1.39 17.63 -15.36
CA VAL A 12 -2.65 18.33 -15.02
C VAL A 12 -2.41 19.59 -14.19
N HIS A 13 -1.43 19.55 -13.27
CA HIS A 13 -1.30 20.57 -12.23
C HIS A 13 -0.12 21.51 -12.40
N LEU A 14 0.87 21.18 -13.24
CA LEU A 14 1.92 22.16 -13.57
C LEU A 14 1.36 23.25 -14.48
N PRO A 15 1.58 24.53 -14.15
CA PRO A 15 1.12 25.62 -15.01
C PRO A 15 1.84 25.57 -16.39
N ASP A 16 1.10 25.85 -17.46
CA ASP A 16 1.61 25.82 -18.85
C ASP A 16 2.82 26.72 -19.11
N HIS A 17 2.98 27.79 -18.32
CA HIS A 17 4.09 28.73 -18.45
C HIS A 17 5.37 28.29 -17.74
N VAL A 18 5.37 27.13 -17.08
CA VAL A 18 6.55 26.59 -16.38
C VAL A 18 7.25 25.58 -17.27
N ASP A 19 8.34 26.01 -17.88
CA ASP A 19 9.22 25.08 -18.60
C ASP A 19 9.83 24.08 -17.64
N HIS A 20 9.72 22.79 -17.95
CA HIS A 20 10.20 21.74 -17.08
C HIS A 20 10.74 20.52 -17.83
N THR A 21 11.72 19.86 -17.21
CA THR A 21 12.20 18.53 -17.60
C THR A 21 11.80 17.53 -16.51
N LYS A 22 10.98 16.56 -16.87
CA LYS A 22 10.42 15.58 -15.95
C LYS A 22 10.88 14.18 -16.33
N VAL A 23 11.56 13.48 -15.42
CA VAL A 23 12.07 12.12 -15.67
C VAL A 23 11.76 11.17 -14.53
N LEU A 24 11.30 9.97 -14.91
CA LEU A 24 11.05 8.86 -14.01
C LEU A 24 12.32 8.00 -13.89
N TRP A 25 12.85 7.84 -12.68
CA TRP A 25 13.97 6.95 -12.43
C TRP A 25 13.53 5.48 -12.37
N GLU A 26 14.27 4.60 -13.03
CA GLU A 26 14.06 3.15 -13.01
C GLU A 26 15.37 2.41 -12.69
N PRO A 27 15.33 1.25 -11.99
CA PRO A 27 16.54 0.52 -11.58
C PRO A 27 17.31 -0.10 -12.75
N THR A 28 16.59 -0.48 -13.82
CA THR A 28 17.19 -1.01 -15.07
C THR A 28 17.27 0.12 -16.07
N GLN A 29 18.49 0.51 -16.41
CA GLN A 29 18.74 1.63 -17.31
C GLN A 29 19.19 1.12 -18.67
N THR A 30 18.30 1.19 -19.65
CA THR A 30 18.66 1.05 -21.07
C THR A 30 19.42 2.30 -21.54
N LYS A 31 20.12 2.22 -22.67
CA LYS A 31 20.77 3.41 -23.29
C LYS A 31 19.79 4.58 -23.49
N LYS A 32 18.57 4.27 -23.90
CA LYS A 32 17.50 5.27 -24.06
C LYS A 32 17.13 5.91 -22.71
N LYS A 33 16.97 5.10 -21.66
CA LYS A 33 16.62 5.60 -20.32
C LYS A 33 17.76 6.41 -19.71
N GLN A 34 19.01 6.03 -19.96
CA GLN A 34 20.16 6.81 -19.51
C GLN A 34 20.18 8.18 -20.18
N ALA A 35 19.98 8.25 -21.51
CA ALA A 35 19.89 9.52 -22.24
C ALA A 35 18.75 10.42 -21.71
N GLU A 36 17.59 9.82 -21.36
CA GLU A 36 16.49 10.55 -20.73
C GLU A 36 16.89 11.10 -19.36
N LEU A 37 17.53 10.29 -18.51
CA LEU A 37 18.02 10.72 -17.20
C LEU A 37 19.08 11.82 -17.30
N ASP A 38 19.92 11.81 -18.34
CA ASP A 38 20.96 12.81 -18.56
C ASP A 38 20.36 14.19 -18.88
N THR A 39 19.13 14.28 -19.42
CA THR A 39 18.45 15.56 -19.64
C THR A 39 18.15 16.33 -18.36
N LEU A 40 18.12 15.66 -17.22
CA LEU A 40 17.98 16.33 -15.91
C LEU A 40 19.19 17.21 -15.57
N PHE A 41 20.33 16.95 -16.21
CA PHE A 41 21.59 17.65 -15.95
C PHE A 41 21.95 18.68 -17.02
N ASP A 42 21.06 18.85 -18.02
CA ASP A 42 21.21 19.88 -19.05
C ASP A 42 20.98 21.27 -18.44
N ASP A 43 21.78 22.22 -18.83
CA ASP A 43 21.71 23.64 -18.38
C ASP A 43 20.69 24.44 -19.21
N LYS A 44 19.42 24.03 -19.18
CA LYS A 44 18.34 24.73 -19.92
C LYS A 44 17.59 25.78 -19.09
N GLY A 45 17.91 25.91 -17.80
CA GLY A 45 17.26 26.86 -16.91
C GLY A 45 15.80 26.55 -16.53
N ASP A 46 15.28 25.37 -16.94
CA ASP A 46 13.93 24.90 -16.64
C ASP A 46 13.85 24.18 -15.30
N LEU A 47 12.62 23.97 -14.82
CA LEU A 47 12.37 23.19 -13.61
C LEU A 47 12.72 21.70 -13.85
N LYS A 48 13.66 21.16 -13.09
CA LYS A 48 14.05 19.74 -13.18
C LYS A 48 13.27 18.92 -12.16
N ILE A 49 12.52 17.93 -12.64
CA ILE A 49 11.68 17.05 -11.81
C ILE A 49 12.17 15.61 -11.93
N LEU A 50 12.78 15.12 -10.85
CA LEU A 50 13.17 13.73 -10.72
C LEU A 50 12.11 12.97 -9.89
N ILE A 51 11.51 11.95 -10.49
CA ILE A 51 10.50 11.11 -9.83
C ILE A 51 11.08 9.74 -9.54
N MET A 52 11.04 9.32 -8.29
CA MET A 52 11.61 8.05 -7.84
C MET A 52 10.63 7.28 -6.98
N ASN A 53 10.67 5.94 -7.07
CA ASN A 53 10.01 5.11 -6.08
C ASN A 53 10.81 5.14 -4.77
N VAL A 54 10.13 5.21 -3.62
CA VAL A 54 10.75 5.16 -2.28
C VAL A 54 11.62 3.91 -2.10
N GLU A 55 11.26 2.77 -2.71
CA GLU A 55 12.06 1.55 -2.68
C GLU A 55 13.45 1.69 -3.33
N ALA A 56 13.62 2.63 -4.24
CA ALA A 56 14.92 2.91 -4.87
C ALA A 56 16.00 3.24 -3.82
N PHE A 57 15.60 3.85 -2.71
CA PHE A 57 16.50 4.22 -1.60
C PHE A 57 16.93 3.03 -0.72
N SER A 58 16.41 1.84 -0.98
CA SER A 58 16.95 0.60 -0.41
C SER A 58 18.21 0.12 -1.15
N THR A 59 18.49 0.66 -2.35
CA THR A 59 19.61 0.31 -3.22
C THR A 59 20.67 1.44 -3.25
N SER A 60 21.92 1.09 -3.51
CA SER A 60 22.97 2.09 -3.70
C SER A 60 22.74 2.92 -4.97
N LYS A 61 22.36 2.28 -6.08
CA LYS A 61 22.12 2.98 -7.36
C LYS A 61 21.11 4.12 -7.25
N GLY A 62 19.98 3.88 -6.58
CA GLY A 62 18.95 4.90 -6.39
C GLY A 62 19.43 6.02 -5.48
N LEU A 63 20.12 5.67 -4.39
CA LEU A 63 20.68 6.64 -3.47
C LEU A 63 21.74 7.53 -4.14
N ASP A 64 22.69 6.91 -4.86
CA ASP A 64 23.78 7.63 -5.54
C ASP A 64 23.24 8.59 -6.62
N PHE A 65 22.22 8.15 -7.37
CA PHE A 65 21.60 9.00 -8.38
C PHE A 65 20.88 10.22 -7.74
N ALA A 66 20.10 10.00 -6.71
CA ALA A 66 19.43 11.08 -5.98
C ALA A 66 20.43 12.06 -5.37
N HIS A 67 21.52 11.53 -4.79
CA HIS A 67 22.57 12.33 -4.21
C HIS A 67 23.28 13.20 -5.28
N ARG A 68 23.60 12.63 -6.44
CA ARG A 68 24.17 13.37 -7.58
C ARG A 68 23.24 14.49 -8.03
N PHE A 69 21.94 14.19 -8.19
CA PHE A 69 20.94 15.17 -8.60
C PHE A 69 20.83 16.33 -7.61
N LEU A 70 20.69 16.03 -6.33
CA LEU A 70 20.53 17.06 -5.29
C LEU A 70 21.77 17.92 -5.09
N ASN A 71 22.96 17.36 -5.26
CA ASN A 71 24.20 18.13 -5.14
C ASN A 71 24.35 19.20 -6.23
N ILE A 72 23.83 18.96 -7.44
CA ILE A 72 23.85 19.96 -8.51
C ILE A 72 22.91 21.13 -8.20
N PHE A 73 21.76 20.81 -7.56
CA PHE A 73 20.75 21.80 -7.19
C PHE A 73 20.78 22.17 -5.71
N LEU A 74 21.96 22.07 -5.07
CA LEU A 74 22.14 22.37 -3.65
C LEU A 74 21.65 23.79 -3.34
N GLY A 75 20.83 23.91 -2.29
CA GLY A 75 20.23 25.18 -1.91
C GLY A 75 18.98 25.60 -2.70
N LYS A 76 18.59 24.83 -3.74
CA LYS A 76 17.43 25.14 -4.60
C LYS A 76 16.45 23.96 -4.75
N ALA A 77 16.71 22.86 -4.06
CA ALA A 77 15.92 21.64 -4.21
C ALA A 77 14.76 21.56 -3.20
N LEU A 78 13.62 21.08 -3.69
CA LEU A 78 12.49 20.60 -2.89
C LEU A 78 12.41 19.08 -2.98
N ILE A 79 12.28 18.39 -1.86
CA ILE A 79 11.91 16.96 -1.84
C ILE A 79 10.50 16.82 -1.30
N GLY A 80 9.62 16.17 -2.08
CA GLY A 80 8.29 15.72 -1.69
C GLY A 80 8.25 14.20 -1.53
N ILE A 81 7.66 13.69 -0.45
CA ILE A 81 7.39 12.27 -0.26
C ILE A 81 5.88 12.06 -0.21
N ASP A 82 5.36 11.38 -1.22
CA ASP A 82 3.99 10.90 -1.21
C ASP A 82 3.91 9.57 -0.46
N GLU A 83 2.80 9.35 0.24
CA GLU A 83 2.61 8.23 1.17
C GLU A 83 3.80 8.06 2.14
N SER A 84 4.07 9.12 2.90
CA SER A 84 5.21 9.20 3.82
C SER A 84 5.24 8.11 4.89
N THR A 85 4.13 7.38 5.10
CA THR A 85 4.10 6.17 5.94
C THR A 85 5.09 5.09 5.49
N THR A 86 5.57 5.15 4.25
CA THR A 86 6.64 4.28 3.72
C THR A 86 7.98 4.45 4.44
N ILE A 87 8.21 5.61 5.07
CA ILE A 87 9.41 5.92 5.85
C ILE A 87 9.19 5.93 7.37
N LYS A 88 8.07 5.45 7.87
CA LYS A 88 7.74 5.44 9.32
C LYS A 88 8.68 4.62 10.20
N ASN A 89 9.36 3.62 9.62
CA ASN A 89 10.30 2.78 10.38
C ASN A 89 11.70 3.40 10.42
N PRO A 90 12.17 3.92 11.58
CA PRO A 90 13.46 4.61 11.70
C PRO A 90 14.67 3.69 11.48
N THR A 91 14.50 2.38 11.58
CA THR A 91 15.59 1.42 11.40
C THR A 91 15.74 0.92 9.98
N ALA A 92 14.74 1.14 9.12
CA ALA A 92 14.77 0.70 7.73
C ALA A 92 15.86 1.43 6.92
N LYS A 93 16.60 0.70 6.08
CA LYS A 93 17.67 1.25 5.25
C LYS A 93 17.18 2.42 4.38
N ARG A 94 16.03 2.24 3.73
CA ARG A 94 15.43 3.32 2.90
C ARG A 94 15.13 4.58 3.71
N THR A 95 14.60 4.45 4.94
CA THR A 95 14.30 5.60 5.80
C THR A 95 15.58 6.35 6.15
N LYS A 96 16.62 5.66 6.59
CA LYS A 96 17.92 6.27 6.89
C LYS A 96 18.49 7.02 5.69
N ASN A 97 18.47 6.38 4.52
CA ASN A 97 18.97 6.98 3.29
C ASN A 97 18.17 8.22 2.88
N ILE A 98 16.84 8.17 3.01
CA ILE A 98 15.96 9.30 2.70
C ILE A 98 16.20 10.46 3.69
N LEU A 99 16.36 10.19 4.98
CA LEU A 99 16.72 11.21 5.96
C LEU A 99 18.07 11.86 5.61
N THR A 100 19.05 11.06 5.20
CA THR A 100 20.36 11.59 4.80
C THR A 100 20.28 12.54 3.60
N ILE A 101 19.58 12.13 2.52
CA ILE A 101 19.44 12.98 1.35
C ILE A 101 18.51 14.18 1.58
N GLY A 102 17.56 14.05 2.51
CA GLY A 102 16.69 15.15 2.91
C GLY A 102 17.47 16.38 3.37
N ASN A 103 18.63 16.19 3.98
CA ASN A 103 19.50 17.27 4.43
C ASN A 103 20.16 18.07 3.29
N LEU A 104 20.14 17.56 2.06
CA LEU A 104 20.63 18.25 0.87
C LEU A 104 19.57 19.17 0.26
N ALA A 105 18.30 19.02 0.63
CA ALA A 105 17.21 19.82 0.12
C ALA A 105 16.92 21.03 0.99
N SER A 106 16.64 22.18 0.36
CA SER A 106 16.23 23.41 1.06
C SER A 106 14.81 23.31 1.59
N TYR A 107 13.97 22.60 0.88
CA TYR A 107 12.55 22.45 1.23
C TYR A 107 12.17 20.98 1.25
N ARG A 108 11.36 20.61 2.23
CA ARG A 108 10.89 19.24 2.41
C ARG A 108 9.39 19.22 2.67
N ARG A 109 8.67 18.29 2.04
CA ARG A 109 7.23 18.10 2.23
C ARG A 109 6.92 16.61 2.28
N ILE A 110 5.91 16.27 3.04
CA ILE A 110 5.33 14.93 3.06
C ILE A 110 3.83 15.00 2.84
N LEU A 111 3.31 14.02 2.13
CA LEU A 111 1.87 13.84 1.92
C LEU A 111 1.49 12.45 2.40
N THR A 112 0.35 12.33 3.07
CA THR A 112 -0.20 11.05 3.49
C THR A 112 -1.64 11.20 3.92
N GLY A 113 -2.48 10.24 3.58
CA GLY A 113 -3.86 10.17 4.05
C GLY A 113 -3.98 9.75 5.53
N SER A 114 -2.95 9.09 6.09
CA SER A 114 -2.93 8.62 7.47
C SER A 114 -1.50 8.49 7.99
N PRO A 115 -0.95 9.52 8.65
CA PRO A 115 0.44 9.50 9.14
C PRO A 115 0.68 8.46 10.26
N VAL A 116 -0.37 8.09 10.99
CA VAL A 116 -0.35 7.08 12.04
C VAL A 116 -1.08 5.83 11.54
N THR A 117 -0.36 4.75 11.31
CA THR A 117 -0.93 3.50 10.80
C THR A 117 -1.06 2.41 11.87
N LYS A 118 -0.10 2.31 12.78
CA LYS A 118 -0.09 1.34 13.88
C LYS A 118 0.08 1.99 15.23
N SER A 119 0.86 3.04 15.31
CA SER A 119 1.17 3.68 16.57
C SER A 119 1.58 5.15 16.37
N PRO A 120 1.41 6.02 17.38
CA PRO A 120 1.92 7.39 17.35
C PRO A 120 3.43 7.48 17.10
N LEU A 121 4.17 6.39 17.36
CA LEU A 121 5.62 6.34 17.09
C LEU A 121 5.94 6.32 15.58
N ASP A 122 4.98 6.03 14.73
CA ASP A 122 5.11 6.10 13.26
C ASP A 122 5.41 7.52 12.77
N LEU A 123 5.12 8.55 13.59
CA LEU A 123 5.33 9.96 13.26
C LEU A 123 6.81 10.36 13.30
N TYR A 124 7.64 9.72 14.13
CA TYR A 124 9.00 10.18 14.36
C TYR A 124 9.80 10.40 13.08
N SER A 125 9.98 9.36 12.26
CA SER A 125 10.80 9.45 11.05
C SER A 125 10.19 10.36 9.98
N GLN A 126 8.88 10.46 9.93
CA GLN A 126 8.18 11.34 9.00
C GLN A 126 8.42 12.81 9.34
N CYS A 127 8.32 13.16 10.63
CA CYS A 127 8.61 14.52 11.10
C CYS A 127 10.12 14.84 11.07
N GLU A 128 10.97 13.85 11.38
CA GLU A 128 12.43 13.96 11.27
C GLU A 128 12.87 14.31 9.85
N PHE A 129 12.18 13.76 8.83
CA PHE A 129 12.44 14.13 7.45
C PHE A 129 12.09 15.59 7.16
N LEU A 130 11.02 16.12 7.74
CA LEU A 130 10.63 17.52 7.57
C LEU A 130 11.64 18.47 8.23
N ASP A 131 11.84 18.29 9.52
CA ASP A 131 12.82 19.00 10.31
C ASP A 131 13.08 18.26 11.63
N PRO A 132 14.34 17.93 11.96
CA PRO A 132 14.69 17.26 13.22
C PRO A 132 14.23 18.00 14.49
N TYR A 133 14.02 19.31 14.40
CA TYR A 133 13.62 20.14 15.53
C TYR A 133 12.12 20.20 15.78
N HIS A 134 11.27 19.83 14.82
CA HIS A 134 9.81 19.92 14.96
C HIS A 134 9.26 19.17 16.16
N LEU A 135 9.73 17.96 16.42
CA LEU A 135 9.29 17.19 17.58
C LEU A 135 10.09 17.48 18.86
N GLY A 136 11.28 18.10 18.75
CA GLY A 136 12.15 18.42 19.87
C GLY A 136 12.75 17.19 20.55
N HIS A 137 13.10 16.17 19.78
CA HIS A 137 13.73 14.94 20.25
C HIS A 137 14.94 14.58 19.40
N GLU A 138 16.08 14.41 20.05
CA GLU A 138 17.35 14.09 19.37
C GLU A 138 17.41 12.66 18.79
N SER A 139 16.51 11.78 19.21
CA SER A 139 16.49 10.40 18.75
C SER A 139 15.11 9.76 18.84
N TYR A 140 14.89 8.70 18.04
CA TYR A 140 13.71 7.85 18.17
C TYR A 140 13.51 7.29 19.58
N TYR A 141 14.59 6.99 20.28
CA TYR A 141 14.53 6.42 21.63
C TYR A 141 14.04 7.45 22.66
N SER A 142 14.48 8.71 22.58
CA SER A 142 13.99 9.79 23.44
C SER A 142 12.52 10.11 23.14
N PHE A 143 12.13 10.14 21.85
CA PHE A 143 10.75 10.29 21.43
C PHE A 143 9.87 9.16 21.97
N ARG A 144 10.29 7.90 21.79
CA ARG A 144 9.57 6.73 22.31
C ARG A 144 9.44 6.76 23.82
N ALA A 145 10.51 7.12 24.55
CA ALA A 145 10.47 7.24 26.00
C ALA A 145 9.52 8.34 26.49
N ARG A 146 9.31 9.41 25.69
CA ARG A 146 8.36 10.48 26.01
C ARG A 146 6.91 10.05 25.84
N TYR A 147 6.60 9.35 24.75
CA TYR A 147 5.22 9.10 24.30
C TYR A 147 4.73 7.68 24.51
N ALA A 148 5.57 6.73 24.91
CA ALA A 148 5.18 5.35 25.13
C ALA A 148 5.59 4.83 26.50
N ASN A 149 4.72 3.99 27.08
CA ASN A 149 5.04 3.20 28.27
C ASN A 149 5.61 1.85 27.81
N MET A 150 6.73 1.46 28.38
CA MET A 150 7.47 0.27 27.98
C MET A 150 7.49 -0.76 29.10
N MET A 151 7.31 -2.03 28.75
CA MET A 151 7.48 -3.16 29.66
C MET A 151 8.54 -4.11 29.11
N LYS A 152 9.42 -4.57 29.97
CA LYS A 152 10.39 -5.63 29.64
C LYS A 152 9.70 -6.98 29.79
N ARG A 153 9.75 -7.82 28.76
CA ARG A 153 9.27 -9.19 28.78
C ARG A 153 10.36 -10.15 28.36
N ASN A 154 10.43 -11.28 29.03
CA ASN A 154 11.41 -12.31 28.69
C ASN A 154 10.74 -13.38 27.81
N PHE A 155 11.26 -13.60 26.61
CA PHE A 155 10.82 -14.63 25.67
C PHE A 155 12.00 -15.55 25.39
N GLY A 156 11.97 -16.78 25.97
CA GLY A 156 12.99 -17.78 25.72
C GLY A 156 14.43 -17.31 26.03
N GLY A 157 14.64 -16.58 27.13
CA GLY A 157 15.94 -16.06 27.53
C GLY A 157 16.32 -14.70 26.89
N ARG A 158 15.54 -14.17 25.98
CA ARG A 158 15.73 -12.85 25.36
C ARG A 158 14.81 -11.81 26.00
N GLN A 159 15.38 -10.75 26.52
CA GLN A 159 14.61 -9.59 26.99
C GLN A 159 14.17 -8.74 25.79
N VAL A 160 12.85 -8.55 25.65
CA VAL A 160 12.25 -7.68 24.64
C VAL A 160 11.50 -6.57 25.35
N GLN A 161 11.66 -5.34 24.85
CA GLN A 161 10.87 -4.19 25.30
C GLN A 161 9.60 -4.08 24.45
N LEU A 162 8.45 -4.15 25.09
CA LEU A 162 7.15 -4.02 24.46
C LEU A 162 6.49 -2.70 24.84
N VAL A 163 5.87 -2.03 23.89
CA VAL A 163 4.99 -0.89 24.16
C VAL A 163 3.69 -1.43 24.74
N THR A 164 3.29 -0.94 25.90
CA THR A 164 2.05 -1.33 26.58
C THR A 164 0.93 -0.32 26.42
N SER A 165 1.28 0.96 26.34
CA SER A 165 0.33 2.06 26.14
C SER A 165 1.06 3.31 25.66
N TYR A 166 0.30 4.31 25.24
CA TYR A 166 0.81 5.61 24.84
C TYR A 166 0.37 6.68 25.86
N ARG A 167 1.13 7.77 25.93
CA ARG A 167 0.88 8.88 26.84
C ARG A 167 1.21 10.21 26.19
N ARG A 168 0.69 11.32 26.75
CA ARG A 168 0.97 12.69 26.29
C ARG A 168 0.63 12.91 24.81
N LEU A 169 -0.45 12.29 24.34
CA LEU A 169 -0.85 12.39 22.94
C LEU A 169 -1.33 13.78 22.58
N ASP A 170 -1.92 14.50 23.54
CA ASP A 170 -2.32 15.91 23.36
C ASP A 170 -1.11 16.80 23.09
N GLU A 171 -0.03 16.65 23.88
CA GLU A 171 1.24 17.36 23.64
C GLU A 171 1.79 17.07 22.23
N LEU A 172 1.68 15.83 21.76
CA LEU A 172 2.13 15.44 20.42
C LEU A 172 1.25 16.07 19.34
N ALA A 173 -0.07 16.10 19.54
CA ALA A 173 -1.01 16.73 18.64
C ALA A 173 -0.75 18.24 18.52
N ASP A 174 -0.56 18.94 19.64
CA ASP A 174 -0.24 20.37 19.66
C ASP A 174 1.06 20.70 18.92
N LYS A 175 2.05 19.81 18.98
CA LYS A 175 3.28 19.97 18.20
C LYS A 175 3.04 19.82 16.71
N LEU A 176 2.27 18.79 16.30
CA LEU A 176 1.98 18.53 14.90
C LEU A 176 1.16 19.66 14.26
N GLU A 177 0.21 20.23 14.96
CA GLU A 177 -0.64 21.32 14.48
C GLU A 177 0.16 22.53 13.97
N LYS A 178 1.32 22.80 14.56
CA LYS A 178 2.16 23.95 14.21
C LYS A 178 2.76 23.90 12.81
N PHE A 179 2.92 22.71 12.22
CA PHE A 179 3.58 22.52 10.92
C PHE A 179 2.85 21.57 9.97
N SER A 180 1.68 21.05 10.36
CA SER A 180 0.88 20.17 9.53
C SER A 180 -0.46 20.82 9.16
N TYR A 181 -0.99 20.40 8.02
CA TYR A 181 -2.30 20.77 7.57
C TYR A 181 -3.10 19.51 7.25
N ARG A 182 -4.32 19.42 7.76
CA ARG A 182 -5.22 18.30 7.55
C ARG A 182 -6.50 18.77 6.90
N VAL A 183 -6.91 18.08 5.85
CA VAL A 183 -8.18 18.29 5.16
C VAL A 183 -8.97 16.99 5.21
N LEU A 184 -10.20 17.05 5.68
CA LEU A 184 -11.13 15.93 5.65
C LEU A 184 -12.03 16.01 4.41
N LYS A 185 -12.42 14.85 3.89
CA LYS A 185 -13.34 14.80 2.74
C LYS A 185 -14.68 15.46 3.05
N GLU A 186 -15.17 15.30 4.27
CA GLU A 186 -16.41 15.89 4.79
C GLU A 186 -16.38 17.41 4.86
N ASP A 187 -15.18 18.02 4.96
CA ASP A 187 -15.01 19.47 4.99
C ASP A 187 -14.99 20.10 3.58
N CYS A 188 -14.72 19.29 2.55
CA CYS A 188 -14.44 19.78 1.20
C CYS A 188 -15.40 19.27 0.13
N LEU A 189 -16.11 18.18 0.39
CA LEU A 189 -16.95 17.49 -0.59
C LEU A 189 -18.30 17.17 0.00
N ASP A 190 -19.35 17.53 -0.73
CA ASP A 190 -20.72 17.11 -0.44
C ASP A 190 -20.94 15.69 -0.99
N LEU A 191 -20.61 14.70 -0.18
CA LEU A 191 -20.71 13.28 -0.54
C LEU A 191 -21.81 12.62 0.30
N PRO A 192 -22.56 11.69 -0.28
CA PRO A 192 -23.52 10.90 0.49
C PRO A 192 -22.79 10.10 1.58
N PRO A 193 -23.44 9.83 2.70
CA PRO A 193 -22.84 9.07 3.80
C PRO A 193 -22.47 7.65 3.34
N LYS A 194 -21.35 7.15 3.86
CA LYS A 194 -20.95 5.75 3.63
C LYS A 194 -21.87 4.84 4.41
N VAL A 195 -22.43 3.85 3.72
CA VAL A 195 -23.24 2.79 4.33
C VAL A 195 -22.39 1.51 4.37
N PHE A 196 -22.25 0.95 5.58
CA PHE A 196 -21.56 -0.32 5.79
C PHE A 196 -22.58 -1.40 6.11
N THR A 197 -22.60 -2.46 5.32
CA THR A 197 -23.45 -3.63 5.53
C THR A 197 -22.62 -4.90 5.64
N THR A 198 -23.13 -5.88 6.37
CA THR A 198 -22.50 -7.20 6.51
C THR A 198 -23.49 -8.27 6.08
N ARG A 199 -23.09 -9.11 5.14
CA ARG A 199 -23.83 -10.32 4.76
C ARG A 199 -23.13 -11.54 5.33
N THR A 200 -23.81 -12.27 6.18
CA THR A 200 -23.33 -13.55 6.69
C THR A 200 -23.66 -14.64 5.69
N VAL A 201 -22.66 -15.44 5.33
CA VAL A 201 -22.80 -16.56 4.40
C VAL A 201 -22.41 -17.84 5.12
N GLU A 202 -23.32 -18.80 5.17
CA GLU A 202 -23.07 -20.09 5.80
C GLU A 202 -22.15 -20.96 4.95
N MET A 203 -21.25 -21.67 5.62
CA MET A 203 -20.41 -22.68 4.99
C MET A 203 -21.28 -23.88 4.57
N THR A 204 -20.90 -24.51 3.46
CA THR A 204 -21.49 -25.80 3.08
C THR A 204 -21.15 -26.89 4.11
N PRO A 205 -21.92 -27.99 4.22
CA PRO A 205 -21.60 -29.10 5.14
C PRO A 205 -20.17 -29.63 4.95
N GLU A 206 -19.69 -29.73 3.70
CA GLU A 206 -18.34 -30.13 3.38
C GLU A 206 -17.28 -29.13 3.90
N GLN A 207 -17.49 -27.83 3.71
CA GLN A 207 -16.61 -26.80 4.28
C GLN A 207 -16.59 -26.86 5.81
N GLN A 208 -17.75 -27.05 6.45
CA GLN A 208 -17.85 -27.15 7.90
C GLN A 208 -17.05 -28.34 8.45
N GLU A 209 -17.16 -29.51 7.82
CA GLU A 209 -16.40 -30.69 8.19
C GLU A 209 -14.90 -30.43 8.15
N LYS A 210 -14.39 -29.91 6.98
CA LYS A 210 -12.96 -29.61 6.79
C LYS A 210 -12.49 -28.52 7.75
N TYR A 211 -13.31 -27.51 7.99
CA TYR A 211 -13.01 -26.40 8.89
C TYR A 211 -12.84 -26.88 10.33
N TYR A 212 -13.79 -27.68 10.84
CA TYR A 212 -13.70 -28.17 12.20
C TYR A 212 -12.63 -29.25 12.41
N THR A 213 -12.35 -30.05 11.38
CA THR A 213 -11.24 -31.00 11.41
C THR A 213 -9.89 -30.25 11.46
N MET A 214 -9.68 -29.26 10.59
CA MET A 214 -8.52 -28.38 10.63
C MET A 214 -8.39 -27.64 11.97
N LYS A 215 -9.46 -27.13 12.51
CA LYS A 215 -9.46 -26.40 13.79
C LYS A 215 -9.05 -27.28 14.97
N ARG A 216 -9.44 -28.58 14.98
CA ARG A 216 -9.16 -29.50 16.07
C ARG A 216 -7.82 -30.22 15.94
N ALA A 217 -7.51 -30.70 14.76
CA ALA A 217 -6.36 -31.56 14.52
C ALA A 217 -5.20 -30.90 13.80
N ALA A 218 -5.34 -29.62 13.41
CA ALA A 218 -4.43 -28.91 12.52
C ALA A 218 -4.19 -29.62 11.17
N VAL A 219 -5.15 -30.44 10.75
CA VAL A 219 -5.13 -31.23 9.51
C VAL A 219 -6.52 -31.21 8.87
N ALA A 220 -6.61 -31.16 7.55
CA ALA A 220 -7.82 -31.42 6.78
C ALA A 220 -7.47 -32.28 5.56
N GLU A 221 -8.42 -33.16 5.16
CA GLU A 221 -8.28 -34.04 4.01
C GLU A 221 -9.44 -33.86 3.03
N HIS A 222 -9.13 -34.00 1.73
CA HIS A 222 -10.11 -34.05 0.65
C HIS A 222 -9.56 -34.90 -0.49
N ASP A 223 -10.30 -35.95 -0.88
CA ASP A 223 -9.92 -36.89 -1.95
C ASP A 223 -8.47 -37.42 -1.84
N GLY A 224 -8.06 -37.81 -0.63
CA GLY A 224 -6.70 -38.27 -0.36
C GLY A 224 -5.62 -37.20 -0.34
N LYS A 225 -5.98 -35.93 -0.51
CA LYS A 225 -5.07 -34.77 -0.42
C LYS A 225 -5.13 -34.16 0.96
N ILE A 226 -3.97 -34.02 1.58
CA ILE A 226 -3.83 -33.55 2.96
C ILE A 226 -3.37 -32.10 2.99
N MET A 227 -3.95 -31.33 3.91
CA MET A 227 -3.48 -30.01 4.29
C MET A 227 -3.21 -29.99 5.80
N SER A 228 -1.96 -29.74 6.16
CA SER A 228 -1.52 -29.67 7.56
C SER A 228 -1.12 -28.24 7.96
N SER A 229 -1.01 -27.99 9.25
CA SER A 229 -0.47 -26.75 9.76
C SER A 229 0.35 -26.93 11.02
N ALA A 230 1.55 -26.35 11.04
CA ALA A 230 2.50 -26.47 12.13
C ALA A 230 2.41 -25.34 13.18
N THR A 231 1.73 -24.24 12.86
CA THR A 231 1.63 -23.07 13.73
C THR A 231 0.22 -22.51 13.77
N ALA A 232 -0.12 -21.79 14.86
CA ALA A 232 -1.41 -21.12 15.00
C ALA A 232 -1.71 -20.14 13.84
N LEU A 233 -0.69 -19.43 13.35
CA LEU A 233 -0.85 -18.50 12.21
C LEU A 233 -1.17 -19.27 10.93
N THR A 234 -0.47 -20.36 10.65
CA THR A 234 -0.75 -21.22 9.51
C THR A 234 -2.14 -21.83 9.60
N THR A 235 -2.57 -22.27 10.81
CA THR A 235 -3.93 -22.78 11.03
C THR A 235 -4.98 -21.73 10.66
N LEU A 236 -4.85 -20.50 11.13
CA LEU A 236 -5.77 -19.41 10.80
C LEU A 236 -5.86 -19.16 9.29
N LEU A 237 -4.71 -19.17 8.61
CA LEU A 237 -4.66 -18.98 7.15
C LEU A 237 -5.36 -20.13 6.42
N ARG A 238 -5.15 -21.38 6.86
CA ARG A 238 -5.80 -22.57 6.29
C ARG A 238 -7.30 -22.57 6.54
N LEU A 239 -7.75 -22.21 7.74
CA LEU A 239 -9.17 -22.04 8.05
C LEU A 239 -9.82 -20.99 7.16
N HIS A 240 -9.15 -19.87 6.93
CA HIS A 240 -9.64 -18.84 6.01
C HIS A 240 -9.72 -19.33 4.55
N GLN A 241 -8.73 -20.10 4.09
CA GLN A 241 -8.77 -20.72 2.76
C GLN A 241 -9.97 -21.67 2.60
N ILE A 242 -10.26 -22.51 3.59
CA ILE A 242 -11.44 -23.40 3.58
C ILE A 242 -12.73 -22.59 3.48
N THR A 243 -12.87 -21.49 4.25
CA THR A 243 -14.07 -20.62 4.16
C THR A 243 -14.21 -19.94 2.81
N CYS A 244 -13.11 -19.67 2.11
CA CYS A 244 -13.11 -19.16 0.74
C CYS A 244 -13.41 -20.23 -0.32
N GLY A 245 -13.47 -21.52 0.07
CA GLY A 245 -13.76 -22.64 -0.84
C GLY A 245 -12.57 -23.04 -1.71
N THR A 246 -11.35 -22.75 -1.25
CA THR A 246 -10.13 -23.15 -1.94
C THR A 246 -9.06 -23.44 -0.91
N PHE A 247 -8.37 -24.54 -1.01
CA PHE A 247 -7.17 -24.77 -0.23
C PHE A 247 -6.07 -25.46 -1.03
N LYS A 248 -4.83 -25.24 -0.64
CA LYS A 248 -3.67 -25.87 -1.21
C LYS A 248 -3.23 -27.00 -0.30
N ALA A 249 -3.26 -28.24 -0.81
CA ALA A 249 -2.78 -29.42 -0.10
C ALA A 249 -1.24 -29.37 0.07
N ASP A 250 -0.71 -30.27 0.92
CA ASP A 250 0.72 -30.32 1.23
C ASP A 250 1.58 -30.77 0.01
N ASP A 251 0.97 -31.41 -0.97
CA ASP A 251 1.56 -31.77 -2.26
C ASP A 251 1.42 -30.70 -3.35
N ASP A 252 1.12 -29.46 -2.94
CA ASP A 252 0.89 -28.32 -3.83
C ASP A 252 -0.40 -28.40 -4.69
N THR A 253 -1.20 -29.47 -4.58
CA THR A 253 -2.47 -29.59 -5.31
C THR A 253 -3.46 -28.55 -4.80
N LEU A 254 -4.08 -27.82 -5.74
CA LEU A 254 -5.15 -26.87 -5.44
C LEU A 254 -6.50 -27.58 -5.45
N ILE A 255 -7.21 -27.51 -4.36
CA ILE A 255 -8.51 -28.14 -4.16
C ILE A 255 -9.59 -27.08 -4.07
N HIS A 256 -10.68 -27.30 -4.80
CA HIS A 256 -11.85 -26.44 -4.82
C HIS A 256 -13.03 -27.12 -4.10
N LEU A 257 -13.51 -26.46 -3.05
CA LEU A 257 -14.73 -26.84 -2.35
C LEU A 257 -15.91 -26.01 -2.87
N LYS A 258 -17.08 -26.58 -2.89
CA LYS A 258 -18.31 -25.81 -3.10
C LYS A 258 -18.44 -24.80 -1.97
N ASN A 259 -18.80 -23.58 -2.29
CA ASN A 259 -19.07 -22.53 -1.30
C ASN A 259 -20.23 -21.66 -1.74
N ASN A 260 -20.92 -21.06 -0.78
CA ASN A 260 -22.08 -20.21 -1.02
C ASN A 260 -21.70 -18.73 -1.24
N ARG A 261 -20.41 -18.36 -1.08
CA ARG A 261 -19.97 -16.95 -1.14
C ARG A 261 -20.12 -16.36 -2.52
N LEU A 262 -19.81 -17.13 -3.57
CA LEU A 262 -19.92 -16.64 -4.93
C LEU A 262 -21.38 -16.38 -5.31
N THR A 263 -22.29 -17.28 -4.92
CA THR A 263 -23.75 -17.08 -5.11
C THR A 263 -24.21 -15.83 -4.36
N ALA A 264 -23.87 -15.71 -3.08
CA ALA A 264 -24.23 -14.54 -2.28
C ALA A 264 -23.63 -13.22 -2.83
N LEU A 265 -22.44 -13.28 -3.46
CA LEU A 265 -21.87 -12.14 -4.15
C LEU A 265 -22.73 -11.78 -5.39
N MET A 266 -23.09 -12.76 -6.22
CA MET A 266 -23.90 -12.51 -7.42
C MET A 266 -25.25 -11.91 -7.05
N ASP A 267 -25.92 -12.45 -6.04
CA ASP A 267 -27.19 -11.90 -5.50
C ASP A 267 -27.01 -10.44 -5.03
N CYS A 268 -25.89 -10.14 -4.34
CA CYS A 268 -25.58 -8.77 -3.93
C CYS A 268 -25.37 -7.82 -5.11
N LEU A 269 -24.77 -8.30 -6.19
CA LEU A 269 -24.50 -7.50 -7.39
C LEU A 269 -25.77 -7.24 -8.22
N GLU A 270 -26.77 -8.11 -8.16
CA GLU A 270 -28.08 -7.88 -8.77
C GLU A 270 -28.84 -6.74 -8.05
N GLU A 271 -28.65 -6.60 -6.74
CA GLU A 271 -29.24 -5.54 -5.92
C GLU A 271 -28.48 -4.21 -6.02
N THR A 272 -27.28 -4.20 -6.64
CA THR A 272 -26.38 -3.02 -6.63
C THR A 272 -26.41 -2.33 -7.98
N GLU A 273 -26.64 -1.04 -8.01
CA GLU A 273 -26.51 -0.21 -9.21
C GLU A 273 -25.10 0.41 -9.34
N GLY A 274 -24.73 0.80 -10.58
CA GLY A 274 -23.48 1.49 -10.85
C GLY A 274 -22.24 0.60 -10.88
N LYS A 275 -21.08 1.21 -10.76
CA LYS A 275 -19.78 0.54 -10.80
C LYS A 275 -19.43 -0.07 -9.44
N VAL A 276 -18.85 -1.27 -9.46
CA VAL A 276 -18.56 -2.04 -8.25
C VAL A 276 -17.09 -2.43 -8.20
N ILE A 277 -16.46 -2.21 -7.04
CA ILE A 277 -15.13 -2.73 -6.73
C ILE A 277 -15.28 -3.92 -5.79
N ILE A 278 -14.69 -5.05 -6.17
CA ILE A 278 -14.72 -6.30 -5.41
C ILE A 278 -13.29 -6.63 -4.97
N TRP A 279 -13.08 -6.72 -3.66
CA TRP A 279 -11.80 -7.13 -3.11
C TRP A 279 -11.84 -8.57 -2.61
N ALA A 280 -10.89 -9.39 -3.06
CA ALA A 280 -10.72 -10.75 -2.61
C ALA A 280 -9.28 -11.00 -2.13
N THR A 281 -9.12 -11.92 -1.19
CA THR A 281 -7.81 -12.18 -0.56
C THR A 281 -6.93 -13.10 -1.40
N TYR A 282 -7.54 -14.04 -2.13
CA TYR A 282 -6.80 -15.06 -2.87
C TYR A 282 -7.00 -14.93 -4.37
N ARG A 283 -5.93 -15.14 -5.13
CA ARG A 283 -5.96 -15.09 -6.60
C ARG A 283 -6.97 -16.04 -7.22
N GLU A 284 -7.17 -17.22 -6.61
CA GLU A 284 -8.15 -18.19 -7.09
C GLU A 284 -9.60 -17.69 -6.90
N ASP A 285 -9.85 -16.93 -5.83
CA ASP A 285 -11.16 -16.29 -5.65
C ASP A 285 -11.37 -15.19 -6.69
N ILE A 286 -10.34 -14.34 -6.94
CA ILE A 286 -10.36 -13.32 -7.98
C ILE A 286 -10.70 -13.97 -9.33
N LYS A 287 -9.99 -15.03 -9.70
CA LYS A 287 -10.21 -15.74 -10.96
C LYS A 287 -11.65 -16.25 -11.11
N LYS A 288 -12.16 -16.93 -10.08
CA LYS A 288 -13.55 -17.45 -10.08
C LYS A 288 -14.58 -16.33 -10.18
N ILE A 289 -14.37 -15.23 -9.46
CA ILE A 289 -15.26 -14.06 -9.51
C ILE A 289 -15.23 -13.45 -10.90
N VAL A 290 -14.06 -13.21 -11.49
CA VAL A 290 -13.91 -12.65 -12.84
C VAL A 290 -14.57 -13.53 -13.90
N GLU A 291 -14.33 -14.84 -13.88
CA GLU A 291 -14.95 -15.81 -14.79
C GLU A 291 -16.48 -15.79 -14.68
N SER A 292 -17.01 -15.76 -13.44
CA SER A 292 -18.46 -15.73 -13.21
C SER A 292 -19.11 -14.43 -13.69
N LEU A 293 -18.46 -13.30 -13.43
CA LEU A 293 -18.94 -11.98 -13.86
C LEU A 293 -18.91 -11.84 -15.38
N LYS A 294 -17.84 -12.28 -16.04
CA LYS A 294 -17.74 -12.26 -17.49
C LYS A 294 -18.79 -13.15 -18.15
N LYS A 295 -19.04 -14.32 -17.58
CA LYS A 295 -20.08 -15.24 -18.04
C LYS A 295 -21.49 -14.64 -17.90
N ALA A 296 -21.76 -13.95 -16.79
CA ALA A 296 -23.08 -13.38 -16.51
C ALA A 296 -23.34 -12.06 -17.24
N TYR A 297 -22.33 -11.22 -17.37
CA TYR A 297 -22.48 -9.82 -17.81
C TYR A 297 -21.66 -9.48 -19.07
N GLY A 298 -20.94 -10.45 -19.65
CA GLY A 298 -20.12 -10.27 -20.86
C GLY A 298 -18.66 -9.97 -20.58
N GLU A 299 -17.77 -10.27 -21.53
CA GLU A 299 -16.30 -10.16 -21.40
C GLU A 299 -15.82 -8.75 -21.02
N ALA A 300 -16.41 -7.72 -21.61
CA ALA A 300 -16.03 -6.33 -21.39
C ALA A 300 -16.54 -5.75 -20.05
N SER A 301 -17.39 -6.49 -19.30
CA SER A 301 -17.99 -6.02 -18.06
C SER A 301 -17.01 -5.93 -16.89
N THR A 302 -15.90 -6.67 -16.93
CA THR A 302 -15.06 -6.95 -15.78
C THR A 302 -13.58 -6.82 -16.10
N VAL A 303 -12.85 -6.12 -15.24
CA VAL A 303 -11.38 -6.05 -15.24
C VAL A 303 -10.81 -6.54 -13.91
N GLU A 304 -9.57 -7.03 -13.94
CA GLU A 304 -8.88 -7.55 -12.76
C GLU A 304 -7.64 -6.72 -12.39
N TYR A 305 -7.35 -6.64 -11.10
CA TYR A 305 -6.23 -5.85 -10.59
C TYR A 305 -5.54 -6.56 -9.43
N HIS A 306 -4.46 -7.27 -9.71
CA HIS A 306 -3.65 -7.93 -8.69
C HIS A 306 -2.19 -8.07 -9.14
N GLY A 307 -1.30 -8.53 -8.25
CA GLY A 307 0.13 -8.63 -8.54
C GLY A 307 0.53 -9.60 -9.66
N GLY A 308 -0.39 -10.43 -10.16
CA GLY A 308 -0.16 -11.31 -11.32
C GLY A 308 -0.47 -10.65 -12.66
N VAL A 309 -1.17 -9.51 -12.68
CA VAL A 309 -1.47 -8.73 -13.90
C VAL A 309 -0.29 -7.81 -14.20
N ASP A 310 0.09 -7.70 -15.47
CA ASP A 310 1.16 -6.78 -15.89
C ASP A 310 0.90 -5.34 -15.45
N ALA A 311 1.96 -4.61 -15.13
CA ALA A 311 1.84 -3.26 -14.59
C ALA A 311 1.21 -2.27 -15.57
N THR A 312 1.45 -2.42 -16.87
CA THR A 312 0.86 -1.58 -17.92
C THR A 312 -0.62 -1.90 -18.06
N LEU A 313 -0.94 -3.18 -18.15
CA LEU A 313 -2.34 -3.65 -18.25
C LEU A 313 -3.17 -3.23 -17.03
N ARG A 314 -2.57 -3.17 -15.84
CA ARG A 314 -3.27 -2.65 -14.65
C ARG A 314 -3.69 -1.19 -14.79
N GLN A 315 -2.89 -0.35 -15.46
CA GLN A 315 -3.28 1.04 -15.73
C GLN A 315 -4.43 1.13 -16.75
N ASP A 316 -4.38 0.30 -17.80
CA ASP A 316 -5.46 0.22 -18.78
C ASP A 316 -6.76 -0.24 -18.12
N HIS A 317 -6.71 -1.22 -17.22
CA HIS A 317 -7.86 -1.69 -16.45
C HIS A 317 -8.46 -0.61 -15.54
N ILE A 318 -7.62 0.23 -14.92
CA ILE A 318 -8.08 1.39 -14.15
C ILE A 318 -8.82 2.38 -15.08
N ALA A 319 -8.22 2.72 -16.22
CA ALA A 319 -8.81 3.65 -17.18
C ALA A 319 -10.16 3.14 -17.71
N GLN A 320 -10.24 1.85 -18.07
CA GLN A 320 -11.49 1.20 -18.50
C GLN A 320 -12.57 1.25 -17.42
N PHE A 321 -12.20 0.99 -16.16
CA PHE A 321 -13.16 1.06 -15.06
C PHE A 321 -13.58 2.49 -14.75
N GLN A 322 -12.71 3.49 -14.89
CA GLN A 322 -13.03 4.89 -14.65
C GLN A 322 -13.86 5.52 -15.78
N ASP A 323 -13.83 4.97 -17.00
CA ASP A 323 -14.67 5.47 -18.07
C ASP A 323 -16.16 5.24 -17.75
N VAL A 324 -16.85 6.33 -17.39
CA VAL A 324 -18.27 6.31 -16.98
C VAL A 324 -19.20 5.75 -18.08
N LYS A 325 -18.83 5.95 -19.35
CA LYS A 325 -19.63 5.50 -20.50
C LYS A 325 -19.22 4.12 -21.01
N GLY A 326 -18.09 3.60 -20.52
CA GLY A 326 -17.56 2.31 -20.91
C GLY A 326 -18.38 1.13 -20.36
N PRO A 327 -18.25 -0.06 -20.96
CA PRO A 327 -18.98 -1.27 -20.57
C PRO A 327 -18.50 -1.88 -19.26
N THR A 328 -17.32 -1.47 -18.76
CA THR A 328 -16.71 -2.06 -17.58
C THR A 328 -17.40 -1.58 -16.31
N ARG A 329 -18.12 -2.49 -15.68
CA ARG A 329 -18.86 -2.25 -14.42
C ARG A 329 -18.13 -2.77 -13.20
N TYR A 330 -17.37 -3.86 -13.33
CA TYR A 330 -16.76 -4.58 -12.21
C TYR A 330 -15.23 -4.47 -12.25
N PHE A 331 -14.66 -4.09 -11.10
CA PHE A 331 -13.22 -4.05 -10.88
C PHE A 331 -12.89 -5.04 -9.75
N VAL A 332 -12.14 -6.11 -10.04
CA VAL A 332 -11.87 -7.20 -9.11
C VAL A 332 -10.38 -7.21 -8.74
N GLY A 333 -10.07 -7.13 -7.42
CA GLY A 333 -8.69 -7.07 -6.94
C GLY A 333 -8.43 -7.78 -5.62
#